data_1c1bbd3550a3b4ca1390297ffc43aef0
#
_entry.id   1c1bbd3550a3b4ca1390297ffc43aef0
#
_cell.length_a   1.000
_cell.length_b   1.000
_cell.length_c   1.000
_cell.angle_alpha   90.00
_cell.angle_beta   90.00
_cell.angle_gamma   90.00
#
_symmetry.space_group_name_H-M   'P 1'
#
loop_
_entity.id
_entity.type
_entity.pdbx_description
1 polymer ?
#
loop_
_entity_poly.entity_id
_entity_poly.type
_entity_poly.pdbx_seq_one_letter_code
_entity_poly.pdbx_strand_id
1 'polypeptide(L)'
;MRYGHGLIPEHRTPPYEPARGSRRRRARTRTALAALAVGALSLTGLTAATGTSGAATPTARQAVAPGDVPAPPAGFTTTWSDDFDGASGTGVPADTWTYDTGPGSSFGTGEIETMTDSTQNVYEDGAGHLVLKALHDGSDPSSGWTSGRIETQDDSFGAPAGGVVMMQSSIQQPDLTTDNGAGYWPAFWMLGSTLRTGTTWPTSGEVDILEDVNARSSVFGTLHCGTDPGGPCDESTGIGSGEHACPGCQTGYHTYAVQIDRSTSPEQIRWYLDGQNYFTVNSTQVDATTWANAVDHPFFIIYDLAMGGGFPGAFGGGPNAATASGGQMNIDYVAVYNKAPTSASIARDRAGARS
;
A
#
# COMPACT_ATOMS: atom_id res chain seq x y z
N MET A 1 28.93 -1.06 -3.78
CA MET A 1 29.52 0.32 -3.69
C MET A 1 28.86 0.98 -2.49
N ARG A 2 29.65 1.54 -1.55
CA ARG A 2 29.07 2.22 -0.36
C ARG A 2 28.61 3.61 -0.78
N TYR A 3 27.31 3.88 -0.71
CA TYR A 3 26.79 5.23 -0.86
C TYR A 3 27.15 6.06 0.35
N GLY A 4 27.81 7.17 0.13
CA GLY A 4 28.15 8.13 1.18
C GLY A 4 26.86 8.81 1.69
N HIS A 5 26.56 8.61 2.97
CA HIS A 5 25.47 9.29 3.65
C HIS A 5 25.72 10.80 3.66
N GLY A 6 24.95 11.54 2.88
CA GLY A 6 24.77 12.96 3.09
C GLY A 6 23.94 13.16 4.35
N LEU A 7 24.52 13.78 5.37
CA LEU A 7 23.84 14.16 6.61
C LEU A 7 22.67 15.10 6.26
N ILE A 8 21.44 14.64 6.47
CA ILE A 8 20.25 15.48 6.43
C ILE A 8 20.24 16.28 7.75
N PRO A 9 20.06 17.62 7.71
CA PRO A 9 20.02 18.43 8.92
C PRO A 9 18.80 18.07 9.78
N GLU A 10 19.01 17.92 11.09
CA GLU A 10 17.94 17.72 12.08
C GLU A 10 16.93 18.88 11.99
N HIS A 11 15.77 18.64 11.42
CA HIS A 11 14.62 19.54 11.52
C HIS A 11 13.80 19.17 12.76
N ARG A 12 13.85 20.05 13.76
CA ARG A 12 12.94 20.01 14.91
C ARG A 12 11.54 20.33 14.44
N THR A 13 10.67 19.35 14.46
CA THR A 13 9.22 19.53 14.28
C THR A 13 8.67 20.38 15.43
N PRO A 14 7.85 21.43 15.16
CA PRO A 14 7.11 22.12 16.20
C PRO A 14 6.00 21.19 16.74
N PRO A 15 5.64 21.31 18.05
CA PRO A 15 4.60 20.50 18.66
C PRO A 15 3.23 20.82 18.03
N TYR A 16 2.52 19.77 17.65
CA TYR A 16 1.14 19.83 17.18
C TYR A 16 0.20 20.35 18.28
N GLU A 17 -0.45 21.49 18.09
CA GLU A 17 -1.53 21.98 18.94
C GLU A 17 -2.88 21.48 18.42
N PRO A 18 -3.65 20.70 19.20
CA PRO A 18 -4.97 20.24 18.75
C PRO A 18 -5.95 21.42 18.72
N ALA A 19 -6.68 21.55 17.63
CA ALA A 19 -7.72 22.54 17.42
C ALA A 19 -8.82 22.43 18.51
N ARG A 20 -9.12 23.53 19.19
CA ARG A 20 -10.15 23.62 20.24
C ARG A 20 -11.54 23.35 19.66
N GLY A 21 -12.11 22.21 20.02
CA GLY A 21 -13.46 21.81 19.66
C GLY A 21 -14.54 22.76 20.16
N SER A 22 -15.37 23.25 19.26
CA SER A 22 -16.56 24.02 19.55
C SER A 22 -17.62 23.13 20.19
N ARG A 23 -18.02 23.47 21.43
CA ARG A 23 -19.14 22.83 22.14
C ARG A 23 -20.43 23.04 21.38
N ARG A 24 -20.98 22.03 20.73
CA ARG A 24 -22.38 22.02 20.29
C ARG A 24 -23.26 21.35 21.35
N ARG A 25 -24.35 22.06 21.69
CA ARG A 25 -25.38 21.71 22.70
C ARG A 25 -26.11 20.45 22.32
N ARG A 26 -26.28 19.55 23.30
CA ARG A 26 -27.16 18.36 23.21
C ARG A 26 -28.62 18.80 23.13
N ALA A 27 -29.29 18.45 22.04
CA ALA A 27 -30.74 18.43 21.97
C ALA A 27 -31.24 17.02 22.37
N ARG A 28 -32.10 16.98 23.37
CA ARG A 28 -32.79 15.75 23.82
C ARG A 28 -33.96 15.54 22.87
N THR A 29 -34.01 14.39 22.19
CA THR A 29 -35.22 13.97 21.48
C THR A 29 -35.80 12.74 22.18
N ARG A 30 -37.11 12.83 22.44
CA ARG A 30 -37.91 11.83 23.19
C ARG A 30 -38.27 10.65 22.31
N THR A 31 -38.20 9.47 22.89
CA THR A 31 -38.68 8.19 22.38
C THR A 31 -40.20 8.20 22.25
N ALA A 32 -40.73 7.81 21.12
CA ALA A 32 -42.13 7.41 20.97
C ALA A 32 -42.19 5.98 20.44
N LEU A 33 -42.75 5.08 21.26
CA LEU A 33 -43.17 3.74 20.87
C LEU A 33 -44.44 3.88 20.03
N ALA A 34 -44.56 3.13 18.95
CA ALA A 34 -45.86 2.81 18.34
C ALA A 34 -45.88 1.34 17.94
N ALA A 35 -47.02 0.71 18.29
CA ALA A 35 -47.26 -0.70 18.33
C ALA A 35 -47.66 -1.31 16.97
N LEU A 36 -47.55 -2.65 16.92
CA LEU A 36 -47.96 -3.56 15.84
C LEU A 36 -49.42 -3.41 15.44
N ALA A 37 -49.70 -3.55 14.15
CA ALA A 37 -50.99 -4.08 13.66
C ALA A 37 -50.73 -5.10 12.56
N VAL A 38 -51.16 -6.34 12.81
CA VAL A 38 -51.23 -7.46 11.88
C VAL A 38 -52.47 -7.29 11.00
N GLY A 39 -52.28 -7.31 9.70
CA GLY A 39 -53.39 -7.34 8.73
C GLY A 39 -53.08 -8.33 7.63
N ALA A 40 -53.81 -9.48 7.67
CA ALA A 40 -53.84 -10.45 6.60
C ALA A 40 -54.81 -9.98 5.48
N LEU A 41 -54.34 -9.96 4.23
CA LEU A 41 -55.26 -9.90 3.08
C LEU A 41 -54.80 -10.82 1.94
N SER A 42 -55.74 -11.44 1.39
CA SER A 42 -55.83 -12.58 0.50
C SER A 42 -55.30 -12.35 -0.92
N LEU A 43 -54.85 -13.46 -1.54
CA LEU A 43 -54.43 -13.63 -2.93
C LEU A 43 -55.50 -13.23 -3.94
N THR A 44 -55.07 -12.50 -4.97
CA THR A 44 -55.62 -12.62 -6.31
C THR A 44 -54.45 -12.63 -7.32
N GLY A 45 -54.42 -13.65 -8.15
CA GLY A 45 -53.36 -13.90 -9.10
C GLY A 45 -53.32 -12.92 -10.24
N LEU A 46 -52.14 -12.54 -10.64
CA LEU A 46 -51.84 -11.93 -11.92
C LEU A 46 -50.63 -12.64 -12.52
N THR A 47 -50.83 -13.33 -13.64
CA THR A 47 -49.76 -13.96 -14.42
C THR A 47 -48.95 -12.87 -15.12
N ALA A 48 -47.77 -12.63 -14.66
CA ALA A 48 -46.78 -11.79 -15.36
C ALA A 48 -45.76 -12.69 -16.08
N ALA A 49 -45.53 -12.42 -17.36
CA ALA A 49 -44.57 -13.10 -18.19
C ALA A 49 -43.18 -12.95 -17.65
N THR A 50 -42.49 -14.07 -17.42
CA THR A 50 -41.09 -14.13 -16.97
C THR A 50 -40.17 -13.83 -18.14
N GLY A 51 -39.74 -12.57 -18.28
CA GLY A 51 -38.56 -12.24 -18.97
C GLY A 51 -37.33 -12.66 -18.16
N THR A 52 -36.64 -13.72 -18.57
CA THR A 52 -35.38 -14.14 -17.98
C THR A 52 -34.28 -13.13 -18.32
N SER A 53 -34.10 -12.11 -17.50
CA SER A 53 -32.83 -11.38 -17.47
C SER A 53 -31.78 -12.33 -16.90
N GLY A 54 -30.92 -12.87 -17.77
CA GLY A 54 -29.76 -13.63 -17.35
C GLY A 54 -28.82 -12.70 -16.56
N ALA A 55 -28.90 -12.75 -15.23
CA ALA A 55 -27.85 -12.22 -14.39
C ALA A 55 -26.59 -13.03 -14.71
N ALA A 56 -25.56 -12.37 -15.25
CA ALA A 56 -24.26 -12.98 -15.41
C ALA A 56 -23.80 -13.43 -14.00
N THR A 57 -23.66 -14.73 -13.83
CA THR A 57 -23.08 -15.32 -12.63
C THR A 57 -21.68 -14.74 -12.51
N PRO A 58 -21.28 -14.13 -11.36
CA PRO A 58 -19.89 -13.73 -11.18
C PRO A 58 -19.05 -14.99 -11.32
N THR A 59 -18.13 -14.98 -12.29
CA THR A 59 -17.17 -16.05 -12.49
C THR A 59 -16.40 -16.17 -11.16
N ALA A 60 -16.54 -17.29 -10.48
CA ALA A 60 -15.77 -17.58 -9.28
C ALA A 60 -14.29 -17.41 -9.67
N ARG A 61 -13.59 -16.50 -8.97
CA ARG A 61 -12.16 -16.32 -9.11
C ARG A 61 -11.54 -17.68 -8.78
N GLN A 62 -10.81 -18.27 -9.74
CA GLN A 62 -10.05 -19.49 -9.45
C GLN A 62 -9.11 -19.14 -8.31
N ALA A 63 -9.18 -19.92 -7.23
CA ALA A 63 -8.18 -19.84 -6.16
C ALA A 63 -6.84 -20.21 -6.81
N VAL A 64 -5.89 -19.29 -6.81
CA VAL A 64 -4.51 -19.53 -7.21
C VAL A 64 -3.89 -20.39 -6.11
N ALA A 65 -3.10 -21.41 -6.43
CA ALA A 65 -2.39 -22.17 -5.43
C ALA A 65 -1.36 -21.25 -4.75
N PRO A 66 -1.06 -21.43 -3.44
CA PRO A 66 -0.01 -20.66 -2.78
C PRO A 66 1.31 -20.73 -3.58
N GLY A 67 1.96 -19.60 -3.80
CA GLY A 67 3.18 -19.48 -4.58
C GLY A 67 3.00 -19.31 -6.10
N ASP A 68 1.79 -19.48 -6.65
CA ASP A 68 1.57 -19.26 -8.09
C ASP A 68 1.23 -17.79 -8.39
N VAL A 69 2.03 -17.13 -9.20
CA VAL A 69 1.69 -15.79 -9.73
C VAL A 69 0.47 -15.87 -10.63
N PRO A 70 -0.60 -15.10 -10.39
CA PRO A 70 -1.79 -15.16 -11.22
C PRO A 70 -1.52 -14.70 -12.64
N ALA A 71 -2.27 -15.26 -13.59
CA ALA A 71 -2.26 -14.78 -14.96
C ALA A 71 -2.56 -13.27 -15.04
N PRO A 72 -1.90 -12.52 -15.94
CA PRO A 72 -2.09 -11.09 -16.06
C PRO A 72 -3.56 -10.75 -16.39
N PRO A 73 -4.05 -9.58 -15.93
CA PRO A 73 -5.38 -9.09 -16.32
C PRO A 73 -5.53 -8.97 -17.82
N ALA A 74 -6.76 -8.99 -18.31
CA ALA A 74 -7.03 -8.92 -19.77
C ALA A 74 -6.35 -7.70 -20.43
N GLY A 75 -5.54 -7.97 -21.44
CA GLY A 75 -4.79 -6.97 -22.19
C GLY A 75 -3.46 -6.54 -21.55
N PHE A 76 -3.09 -7.12 -20.41
CA PHE A 76 -1.77 -6.98 -19.82
C PHE A 76 -0.88 -8.19 -20.13
N THR A 77 0.43 -8.00 -19.95
CA THR A 77 1.45 -9.05 -19.96
C THR A 77 2.25 -8.94 -18.67
N THR A 78 2.61 -10.07 -18.07
CA THR A 78 3.56 -10.10 -16.95
C THR A 78 4.94 -9.71 -17.47
N THR A 79 5.55 -8.70 -16.87
CA THR A 79 6.90 -8.24 -17.23
C THR A 79 7.94 -8.59 -16.17
N TRP A 80 7.51 -8.77 -14.94
CA TRP A 80 8.33 -9.24 -13.84
C TRP A 80 7.44 -9.87 -12.76
N SER A 81 7.97 -10.84 -12.00
CA SER A 81 7.27 -11.41 -10.85
C SER A 81 8.24 -12.21 -9.98
N ASP A 82 7.86 -12.39 -8.72
CA ASP A 82 8.49 -13.29 -7.76
C ASP A 82 7.38 -14.03 -6.97
N ASP A 83 7.49 -15.34 -6.87
CA ASP A 83 6.55 -16.22 -6.16
C ASP A 83 7.17 -16.81 -4.88
N PHE A 84 8.37 -16.36 -4.51
CA PHE A 84 9.08 -16.70 -3.28
C PHE A 84 9.18 -18.21 -3.03
N ASP A 85 9.56 -18.97 -4.06
CA ASP A 85 9.61 -20.45 -4.05
C ASP A 85 10.90 -21.03 -3.44
N GLY A 86 11.70 -20.21 -2.78
CA GLY A 86 12.96 -20.60 -2.14
C GLY A 86 12.78 -21.56 -0.97
N ALA A 87 13.88 -22.15 -0.53
CA ALA A 87 13.87 -23.15 0.53
C ALA A 87 13.54 -22.52 1.90
N SER A 88 12.86 -23.28 2.77
CA SER A 88 12.50 -22.83 4.11
C SER A 88 13.69 -22.31 4.91
N GLY A 89 13.57 -21.09 5.42
CA GLY A 89 14.58 -20.42 6.23
C GLY A 89 15.73 -19.80 5.45
N THR A 90 15.65 -19.75 4.11
CA THR A 90 16.60 -18.99 3.29
C THR A 90 16.20 -17.52 3.20
N GLY A 91 17.18 -16.66 2.99
CA GLY A 91 16.90 -15.25 2.62
C GLY A 91 16.54 -15.13 1.14
N VAL A 92 16.06 -13.95 0.74
CA VAL A 92 15.74 -13.65 -0.67
C VAL A 92 16.98 -13.64 -1.55
N PRO A 93 16.84 -13.98 -2.87
CA PRO A 93 17.97 -13.97 -3.82
C PRO A 93 18.58 -12.56 -3.98
N ALA A 94 19.91 -12.46 -3.82
CA ALA A 94 20.63 -11.20 -3.85
C ALA A 94 20.80 -10.60 -5.26
N ASP A 95 20.42 -11.30 -6.31
CA ASP A 95 20.35 -10.79 -7.69
C ASP A 95 18.95 -10.20 -8.03
N THR A 96 17.97 -10.45 -7.19
CA THR A 96 16.59 -9.95 -7.32
C THR A 96 16.30 -8.86 -6.30
N TRP A 97 16.74 -9.05 -5.05
CA TRP A 97 16.44 -8.18 -3.92
C TRP A 97 17.70 -7.64 -3.24
N THR A 98 17.59 -6.43 -2.71
CA THR A 98 18.59 -5.80 -1.84
C THR A 98 17.99 -5.68 -0.45
N TYR A 99 18.74 -6.07 0.59
CA TYR A 99 18.39 -5.75 1.97
C TYR A 99 18.78 -4.31 2.28
N ASP A 100 17.83 -3.56 2.77
CA ASP A 100 18.07 -2.19 3.24
C ASP A 100 18.22 -2.25 4.77
N THR A 101 19.45 -2.17 5.24
CA THR A 101 19.79 -2.47 6.64
C THR A 101 20.24 -1.23 7.40
N GLY A 102 19.96 -1.22 8.69
CA GLY A 102 20.37 -0.15 9.59
C GLY A 102 19.26 0.28 10.55
N PRO A 103 19.49 1.32 11.37
CA PRO A 103 18.49 1.80 12.30
C PRO A 103 17.32 2.45 11.56
N GLY A 104 16.07 2.13 11.94
CA GLY A 104 14.84 2.67 11.38
C GLY A 104 14.81 4.19 11.36
N SER A 105 15.40 4.83 12.38
CA SER A 105 15.53 6.30 12.41
C SER A 105 16.30 6.91 11.23
N SER A 106 17.03 6.10 10.46
CA SER A 106 17.74 6.57 9.23
C SER A 106 16.81 6.73 8.04
N PHE A 107 15.60 6.15 8.08
CA PHE A 107 14.63 6.25 6.99
C PHE A 107 13.75 7.51 7.04
N GLY A 108 13.85 8.29 8.12
CA GLY A 108 13.27 9.65 8.21
C GLY A 108 11.88 9.73 8.86
N THR A 109 11.23 8.62 9.10
CA THR A 109 9.86 8.54 9.62
C THR A 109 9.77 8.31 11.12
N GLY A 110 10.94 8.18 11.80
CA GLY A 110 11.05 8.05 13.25
C GLY A 110 10.79 6.64 13.78
N GLU A 111 10.93 5.64 12.94
CA GLU A 111 10.89 4.21 13.27
C GLU A 111 11.98 3.84 14.27
N ILE A 112 11.75 2.80 15.05
CA ILE A 112 12.60 2.44 16.20
C ILE A 112 13.30 1.09 16.10
N GLU A 113 12.98 0.28 15.08
CA GLU A 113 13.65 -1.01 14.85
C GLU A 113 15.03 -0.82 14.20
N THR A 114 15.76 -1.92 14.17
CA THR A 114 16.91 -2.08 13.28
C THR A 114 16.53 -3.04 12.17
N MET A 115 16.57 -2.56 10.93
CA MET A 115 16.38 -3.40 9.74
C MET A 115 17.61 -4.27 9.51
N THR A 116 17.41 -5.57 9.29
CA THR A 116 18.48 -6.57 9.20
C THR A 116 18.38 -7.42 7.94
N ASP A 117 19.47 -8.08 7.58
CA ASP A 117 19.57 -9.13 6.58
C ASP A 117 19.47 -10.55 7.19
N SER A 118 19.06 -10.63 8.47
CA SER A 118 18.92 -11.89 9.20
C SER A 118 17.72 -12.68 8.71
N THR A 119 17.89 -13.99 8.49
CA THR A 119 16.79 -14.92 8.23
C THR A 119 15.86 -15.13 9.45
N GLN A 120 16.10 -14.46 10.57
CA GLN A 120 15.13 -14.35 11.65
C GLN A 120 14.07 -13.29 11.36
N ASN A 121 14.41 -12.28 10.55
CA ASN A 121 13.54 -11.17 10.20
C ASN A 121 13.01 -11.24 8.75
N VAL A 122 13.81 -11.73 7.80
CA VAL A 122 13.44 -11.84 6.37
C VAL A 122 13.81 -13.22 5.87
N TYR A 123 12.81 -14.02 5.50
CA TYR A 123 13.06 -15.38 5.03
C TYR A 123 11.92 -15.90 4.16
N GLU A 124 12.25 -16.86 3.29
CA GLU A 124 11.26 -17.66 2.59
C GLU A 124 10.87 -18.86 3.46
N ASP A 125 9.57 -19.17 3.52
CA ASP A 125 9.06 -20.23 4.42
C ASP A 125 9.15 -21.65 3.83
N GLY A 126 9.45 -21.76 2.54
CA GLY A 126 9.50 -23.01 1.80
C GLY A 126 8.14 -23.54 1.39
N ALA A 127 7.10 -22.73 1.54
CA ALA A 127 5.73 -23.01 1.10
C ALA A 127 5.23 -21.97 0.08
N GLY A 128 6.14 -21.19 -0.49
CA GLY A 128 5.85 -20.14 -1.48
C GLY A 128 5.51 -18.81 -0.86
N HIS A 129 6.10 -18.48 0.29
CA HIS A 129 5.88 -17.16 0.89
C HIS A 129 7.19 -16.54 1.36
N LEU A 130 7.31 -15.24 1.15
CA LEU A 130 8.26 -14.38 1.85
C LEU A 130 7.67 -13.93 3.18
N VAL A 131 8.46 -13.96 4.24
CA VAL A 131 8.08 -13.52 5.58
C VAL A 131 8.97 -12.37 6.02
N LEU A 132 8.35 -11.24 6.35
CA LEU A 132 8.98 -10.16 7.12
C LEU A 132 8.47 -10.23 8.56
N LYS A 133 9.38 -10.27 9.53
CA LYS A 133 9.06 -10.53 10.93
C LYS A 133 9.71 -9.52 11.87
N ALA A 134 8.91 -8.83 12.67
CA ALA A 134 9.43 -7.93 13.70
C ALA A 134 9.63 -8.71 15.01
N LEU A 135 10.84 -8.62 15.56
CA LEU A 135 11.25 -9.27 16.81
C LEU A 135 11.69 -8.24 17.83
N HIS A 136 11.35 -8.49 19.08
CA HIS A 136 11.74 -7.67 20.23
C HIS A 136 12.54 -8.53 21.23
N ASP A 137 13.72 -8.06 21.62
CA ASP A 137 14.64 -8.81 22.49
C ASP A 137 14.72 -8.29 23.93
N GLY A 138 13.97 -7.23 24.25
CA GLY A 138 14.07 -6.54 25.52
C GLY A 138 12.76 -6.42 26.32
N SER A 139 12.84 -5.70 27.42
CA SER A 139 11.68 -5.33 28.24
C SER A 139 11.18 -3.91 27.98
N ASP A 140 11.98 -3.09 27.28
CA ASP A 140 11.62 -1.72 26.92
C ASP A 140 10.99 -1.70 25.52
N PRO A 141 9.66 -1.51 25.41
CA PRO A 141 8.98 -1.56 24.13
C PRO A 141 9.40 -0.44 23.15
N SER A 142 10.10 0.58 23.62
CA SER A 142 10.57 1.69 22.78
C SER A 142 11.94 1.43 22.14
N SER A 143 12.53 0.25 22.34
CA SER A 143 13.86 -0.10 21.82
C SER A 143 14.02 -1.61 21.67
N GLY A 144 15.11 -2.07 21.04
CA GLY A 144 15.42 -3.50 20.93
C GLY A 144 14.58 -4.26 19.89
N TRP A 145 13.91 -3.57 18.99
CA TRP A 145 13.22 -4.18 17.85
C TRP A 145 14.19 -4.44 16.71
N THR A 146 14.02 -5.58 16.06
CA THR A 146 14.63 -5.89 14.76
C THR A 146 13.53 -6.27 13.76
N SER A 147 13.71 -5.93 12.49
CA SER A 147 12.76 -6.22 11.44
C SER A 147 13.45 -6.34 10.09
N GLY A 148 12.69 -6.33 9.00
CA GLY A 148 13.19 -6.44 7.64
C GLY A 148 12.64 -5.40 6.69
N ARG A 149 13.53 -4.93 5.80
CA ARG A 149 13.22 -4.12 4.63
C ARG A 149 14.01 -4.62 3.44
N ILE A 150 13.33 -4.85 2.33
CA ILE A 150 13.94 -5.25 1.07
C ILE A 150 13.41 -4.40 -0.08
N GLU A 151 14.26 -4.17 -1.06
CA GLU A 151 13.90 -3.47 -2.29
C GLU A 151 14.32 -4.28 -3.53
N THR A 152 13.60 -4.17 -4.64
CA THR A 152 13.99 -4.83 -5.89
C THR A 152 15.27 -4.21 -6.45
N GLN A 153 16.16 -5.06 -7.00
CA GLN A 153 17.31 -4.61 -7.78
C GLN A 153 16.87 -3.94 -9.09
N ASP A 154 15.83 -4.50 -9.72
CA ASP A 154 15.20 -3.89 -10.89
C ASP A 154 14.45 -2.61 -10.49
N ASP A 155 14.74 -1.52 -11.16
CA ASP A 155 14.13 -0.20 -10.98
C ASP A 155 13.45 0.31 -12.26
N SER A 156 13.08 -0.61 -13.15
CA SER A 156 12.51 -0.31 -14.47
C SER A 156 10.99 -0.42 -14.55
N PHE A 157 10.29 -0.58 -13.41
CA PHE A 157 8.85 -0.81 -13.36
C PHE A 157 8.06 0.48 -13.63
N GLY A 158 7.67 0.72 -14.86
CA GLY A 158 6.98 1.95 -15.24
C GLY A 158 5.98 1.77 -16.38
N ALA A 159 5.02 2.70 -16.46
CA ALA A 159 4.09 2.79 -17.56
C ALA A 159 4.76 3.49 -18.75
N PRO A 160 4.79 2.89 -19.96
CA PRO A 160 5.20 3.63 -21.13
C PRO A 160 4.19 4.75 -21.43
N ALA A 161 4.63 5.82 -22.09
CA ALA A 161 3.75 6.90 -22.53
C ALA A 161 2.55 6.32 -23.32
N GLY A 162 1.32 6.67 -22.92
CA GLY A 162 0.09 6.13 -23.48
C GLY A 162 -0.22 4.67 -23.14
N GLY A 163 0.57 4.03 -22.25
CA GLY A 163 0.37 2.67 -21.74
C GLY A 163 -0.03 2.64 -20.27
N VAL A 164 0.03 1.45 -19.67
CA VAL A 164 -0.35 1.22 -18.28
C VAL A 164 0.62 0.25 -17.64
N VAL A 165 0.99 0.51 -16.38
CA VAL A 165 1.65 -0.48 -15.51
C VAL A 165 0.76 -0.77 -14.31
N MET A 166 0.81 -2.00 -13.82
CA MET A 166 0.14 -2.43 -12.59
C MET A 166 1.13 -3.25 -11.76
N MET A 167 1.33 -2.86 -10.52
CA MET A 167 2.04 -3.61 -9.49
C MET A 167 1.00 -4.25 -8.58
N GLN A 168 1.14 -5.54 -8.31
CA GLN A 168 0.20 -6.29 -7.49
C GLN A 168 0.93 -7.29 -6.61
N SER A 169 0.48 -7.43 -5.36
CA SER A 169 0.98 -8.43 -4.43
C SER A 169 -0.17 -9.05 -3.64
N SER A 170 0.00 -10.30 -3.24
CA SER A 170 -0.90 -11.01 -2.33
C SER A 170 -0.23 -11.05 -0.96
N ILE A 171 -0.83 -10.40 0.03
CA ILE A 171 -0.21 -10.18 1.33
C ILE A 171 -1.21 -10.47 2.45
N GLN A 172 -0.74 -11.19 3.48
CA GLN A 172 -1.37 -11.24 4.79
C GLN A 172 -0.62 -10.28 5.71
N GLN A 173 -1.34 -9.29 6.25
CA GLN A 173 -0.81 -8.39 7.27
C GLN A 173 -0.53 -9.16 8.58
N PRO A 174 0.28 -8.59 9.51
CA PRO A 174 0.53 -9.25 10.79
C PRO A 174 -0.75 -9.67 11.51
N ASP A 175 -0.85 -10.96 11.85
CA ASP A 175 -2.01 -11.53 12.58
C ASP A 175 -2.00 -11.07 14.04
N LEU A 176 -2.33 -9.82 14.23
CA LEU A 176 -2.38 -9.09 15.49
C LEU A 176 -3.69 -8.32 15.57
N THR A 177 -3.98 -7.81 16.76
CA THR A 177 -5.15 -6.95 17.01
C THR A 177 -4.67 -5.60 17.55
N THR A 178 -5.55 -4.63 17.61
CA THR A 178 -5.25 -3.32 18.24
C THR A 178 -4.82 -3.42 19.69
N ASP A 179 -5.11 -4.55 20.38
CA ASP A 179 -4.69 -4.76 21.76
C ASP A 179 -3.20 -5.12 21.89
N ASN A 180 -2.62 -5.75 20.84
CA ASN A 180 -1.24 -6.24 20.88
C ASN A 180 -0.40 -5.88 19.66
N GLY A 181 -0.94 -5.12 18.71
CA GLY A 181 -0.26 -4.71 17.47
C GLY A 181 0.16 -3.24 17.45
N ALA A 182 0.13 -2.55 18.61
CA ALA A 182 0.54 -1.15 18.67
C ALA A 182 1.98 -0.98 18.18
N GLY A 183 2.18 -0.04 17.26
CA GLY A 183 3.47 0.26 16.64
C GLY A 183 3.83 -0.55 15.40
N TYR A 184 3.13 -1.64 15.08
CA TYR A 184 3.33 -2.35 13.82
C TYR A 184 2.91 -1.48 12.64
N TRP A 185 3.76 -1.46 11.60
CA TRP A 185 3.55 -0.69 10.37
C TRP A 185 4.07 -1.49 9.17
N PRO A 186 3.27 -2.43 8.65
CA PRO A 186 3.59 -3.13 7.41
C PRO A 186 3.40 -2.22 6.20
N ALA A 187 4.31 -2.29 5.22
CA ALA A 187 4.22 -1.54 3.97
C ALA A 187 4.60 -2.39 2.75
N PHE A 188 3.85 -2.18 1.67
CA PHE A 188 4.16 -2.54 0.29
C PHE A 188 4.02 -1.28 -0.54
N TRP A 189 5.12 -0.81 -1.09
CA TRP A 189 5.22 0.51 -1.69
C TRP A 189 6.31 0.57 -2.75
N MET A 190 6.50 1.71 -3.37
CA MET A 190 7.51 1.91 -4.39
C MET A 190 8.04 3.33 -4.40
N LEU A 191 9.33 3.47 -4.73
CA LEU A 191 10.01 4.76 -4.94
C LEU A 191 10.39 4.92 -6.41
N GLY A 192 10.36 6.17 -6.86
CA GLY A 192 10.83 6.50 -8.20
C GLY A 192 12.31 6.20 -8.41
N SER A 193 12.64 5.53 -9.51
CA SER A 193 14.02 5.13 -9.86
C SER A 193 14.99 6.30 -9.91
N THR A 194 14.50 7.51 -10.13
CA THR A 194 15.30 8.75 -10.15
C THR A 194 15.93 9.06 -8.79
N LEU A 195 15.41 8.50 -7.68
CA LEU A 195 16.03 8.58 -6.36
C LEU A 195 17.45 7.99 -6.38
N ARG A 196 17.62 6.84 -7.05
CA ARG A 196 18.92 6.15 -7.19
C ARG A 196 19.93 6.92 -8.03
N THR A 197 19.47 7.91 -8.81
CA THR A 197 20.32 8.75 -9.68
C THR A 197 20.48 10.19 -9.19
N GLY A 198 19.97 10.50 -7.99
CA GLY A 198 20.22 11.76 -7.28
C GLY A 198 19.07 12.74 -7.19
N THR A 199 17.87 12.37 -7.65
CA THR A 199 16.65 13.13 -7.33
C THR A 199 16.31 12.87 -5.86
N THR A 200 15.89 13.91 -5.13
CA THR A 200 15.55 13.78 -3.72
C THR A 200 14.07 13.44 -3.54
N TRP A 201 13.75 12.77 -2.43
CA TRP A 201 12.39 12.62 -1.95
C TRP A 201 11.82 14.00 -1.52
N PRO A 202 10.52 14.31 -1.73
CA PRO A 202 9.50 13.50 -2.42
C PRO A 202 9.41 13.80 -3.93
N THR A 203 10.32 14.61 -4.49
CA THR A 203 10.32 14.96 -5.93
C THR A 203 10.45 13.71 -6.82
N SER A 204 11.19 12.70 -6.35
CA SER A 204 11.34 11.41 -7.05
C SER A 204 10.05 10.61 -7.16
N GLY A 205 8.99 10.98 -6.42
CA GLY A 205 7.76 10.22 -6.30
C GLY A 205 7.88 8.99 -5.40
N GLU A 206 6.82 8.76 -4.63
CA GLU A 206 6.60 7.56 -3.83
C GLU A 206 5.13 7.17 -3.95
N VAL A 207 4.84 5.88 -4.03
CA VAL A 207 3.48 5.37 -4.10
C VAL A 207 3.31 4.23 -3.11
N ASP A 208 2.53 4.46 -2.07
CA ASP A 208 2.23 3.46 -1.06
C ASP A 208 1.01 2.67 -1.49
N ILE A 209 1.19 1.36 -1.69
CA ILE A 209 0.17 0.47 -2.24
C ILE A 209 -0.63 -0.18 -1.10
N LEU A 210 0.07 -0.55 -0.04
CA LEU A 210 -0.45 -1.01 1.25
C LEU A 210 0.35 -0.36 2.36
N GLU A 211 -0.34 0.31 3.26
CA GLU A 211 0.11 0.56 4.61
C GLU A 211 -1.01 0.22 5.58
N ASP A 212 -0.68 -0.33 6.75
CA ASP A 212 -1.56 -0.37 7.93
C ASP A 212 -0.75 0.01 9.16
N VAL A 213 -1.40 0.51 10.18
CA VAL A 213 -0.75 0.89 11.43
C VAL A 213 -1.51 0.36 12.64
N ASN A 214 -0.75 -0.07 13.65
CA ASN A 214 -1.32 -0.51 14.93
C ASN A 214 -2.32 -1.67 14.80
N ALA A 215 -2.16 -2.52 13.79
CA ALA A 215 -3.03 -3.67 13.49
C ALA A 215 -4.53 -3.30 13.39
N ARG A 216 -4.83 -2.21 12.66
CA ARG A 216 -6.20 -1.67 12.52
C ARG A 216 -7.08 -2.45 11.56
N SER A 217 -6.52 -3.43 10.84
CA SER A 217 -7.23 -4.19 9.79
C SER A 217 -7.73 -3.26 8.68
N SER A 218 -6.83 -2.44 8.20
CA SER A 218 -7.11 -1.39 7.23
C SER A 218 -6.04 -1.34 6.12
N VAL A 219 -6.26 -0.50 5.14
CA VAL A 219 -5.28 -0.14 4.12
C VAL A 219 -5.33 1.35 3.86
N PHE A 220 -4.16 1.94 3.73
CA PHE A 220 -3.94 3.30 3.24
C PHE A 220 -3.19 3.21 1.91
N GLY A 221 -3.55 4.04 0.97
CA GLY A 221 -2.83 4.24 -0.28
C GLY A 221 -2.50 5.71 -0.43
N THR A 222 -1.25 6.04 -0.80
CA THR A 222 -0.76 7.42 -0.83
C THR A 222 0.10 7.67 -2.07
N LEU A 223 0.08 8.90 -2.56
CA LEU A 223 1.06 9.46 -3.48
C LEU A 223 1.81 10.58 -2.78
N HIS A 224 3.14 10.44 -2.64
CA HIS A 224 4.04 11.49 -2.20
C HIS A 224 4.73 12.14 -3.39
N CYS A 225 4.75 13.48 -3.43
CA CYS A 225 5.32 14.21 -4.55
C CYS A 225 5.68 15.67 -4.22
N GLY A 226 6.48 16.27 -5.07
CA GLY A 226 6.81 17.69 -5.01
C GLY A 226 7.90 18.02 -4.01
N THR A 227 7.58 18.73 -2.95
CA THR A 227 8.55 19.23 -1.96
C THR A 227 8.06 19.05 -0.53
N ASP A 228 8.96 18.69 0.39
CA ASP A 228 8.72 18.64 1.83
C ASP A 228 9.43 19.83 2.51
N PRO A 229 8.79 20.52 3.48
CA PRO A 229 7.40 20.36 3.93
C PRO A 229 6.36 21.02 3.01
N GLY A 230 5.16 20.43 2.97
CA GLY A 230 4.01 20.97 2.23
C GLY A 230 4.05 20.63 0.74
N GLY A 231 4.29 21.63 -0.10
CA GLY A 231 4.27 21.43 -1.56
C GLY A 231 2.91 21.04 -2.14
N PRO A 232 2.87 20.64 -3.43
CA PRO A 232 1.61 20.31 -4.11
C PRO A 232 0.91 19.06 -3.56
N CYS A 233 1.64 18.17 -2.88
CA CYS A 233 1.11 16.94 -2.30
C CYS A 233 0.91 17.01 -0.78
N ASP A 234 1.05 18.19 -0.15
CA ASP A 234 0.90 18.41 1.31
C ASP A 234 1.82 17.51 2.15
N GLU A 235 3.12 17.53 1.79
CA GLU A 235 4.12 16.68 2.45
C GLU A 235 4.43 17.13 3.90
N SER A 236 4.68 16.17 4.74
CA SER A 236 4.86 14.72 4.59
C SER A 236 3.57 13.89 4.71
N THR A 237 2.39 14.43 4.41
CA THR A 237 1.12 13.67 4.46
C THR A 237 0.84 12.93 3.15
N GLY A 238 1.20 13.53 2.03
CA GLY A 238 0.90 13.02 0.69
C GLY A 238 -0.57 13.20 0.28
N ILE A 239 -0.91 12.82 -0.94
CA ILE A 239 -2.29 12.70 -1.42
C ILE A 239 -2.77 11.29 -1.09
N GLY A 240 -3.42 11.13 0.08
CA GLY A 240 -3.80 9.83 0.64
C GLY A 240 -5.27 9.47 0.46
N SER A 241 -5.57 8.18 0.48
CA SER A 241 -6.93 7.62 0.48
C SER A 241 -7.69 7.87 1.79
N GLY A 242 -6.97 8.18 2.87
CA GLY A 242 -7.46 7.96 4.21
C GLY A 242 -7.57 6.46 4.53
N GLU A 243 -8.05 6.15 5.73
CA GLU A 243 -8.23 4.78 6.19
C GLU A 243 -9.35 4.08 5.42
N HIS A 244 -9.03 2.96 4.76
CA HIS A 244 -9.99 2.08 4.11
C HIS A 244 -10.03 0.74 4.83
N ALA A 245 -11.21 0.29 5.26
CA ALA A 245 -11.35 -0.96 6.01
C ALA A 245 -10.95 -2.18 5.17
N CYS A 246 -10.18 -3.10 5.79
CA CYS A 246 -9.77 -4.36 5.19
C CYS A 246 -10.06 -5.53 6.13
N PRO A 247 -11.34 -5.92 6.27
CA PRO A 247 -11.72 -7.01 7.17
C PRO A 247 -11.08 -8.34 6.74
N GLY A 248 -10.32 -8.95 7.65
CA GLY A 248 -9.65 -10.23 7.40
C GLY A 248 -8.23 -10.14 6.88
N CYS A 249 -7.71 -8.95 6.59
CA CYS A 249 -6.35 -8.75 6.07
C CYS A 249 -5.25 -9.31 6.98
N GLN A 250 -5.52 -9.46 8.27
CA GLN A 250 -4.58 -10.03 9.24
C GLN A 250 -4.69 -11.56 9.34
N THR A 251 -5.83 -12.14 8.96
CA THR A 251 -6.08 -13.58 9.10
C THR A 251 -6.08 -14.33 7.77
N GLY A 252 -5.90 -13.63 6.66
CA GLY A 252 -5.86 -14.21 5.32
C GLY A 252 -5.14 -13.31 4.33
N TYR A 253 -4.82 -13.88 3.17
CA TYR A 253 -4.21 -13.14 2.08
C TYR A 253 -5.23 -12.31 1.34
N HIS A 254 -4.89 -11.06 1.09
CA HIS A 254 -5.62 -10.12 0.26
C HIS A 254 -4.74 -9.59 -0.86
N THR A 255 -5.33 -9.20 -1.98
CA THR A 255 -4.59 -8.66 -3.12
C THR A 255 -4.58 -7.14 -3.05
N TYR A 256 -3.40 -6.55 -2.97
CA TYR A 256 -3.16 -5.12 -3.01
C TYR A 256 -2.53 -4.77 -4.35
N ALA A 257 -3.05 -3.75 -5.02
CA ALA A 257 -2.48 -3.34 -6.30
C ALA A 257 -2.59 -1.83 -6.53
N VAL A 258 -1.63 -1.31 -7.29
CA VAL A 258 -1.68 0.03 -7.87
C VAL A 258 -1.56 -0.05 -9.38
N GLN A 259 -2.27 0.82 -10.07
CA GLN A 259 -2.21 0.96 -11.53
C GLN A 259 -1.87 2.40 -11.88
N ILE A 260 -0.77 2.61 -12.60
CA ILE A 260 -0.44 3.90 -13.22
C ILE A 260 -0.90 3.84 -14.68
N ASP A 261 -1.91 4.64 -15.01
CA ASP A 261 -2.56 4.67 -16.32
C ASP A 261 -2.24 5.97 -17.05
N ARG A 262 -1.27 5.90 -17.96
CA ARG A 262 -0.86 6.98 -18.85
C ARG A 262 -1.60 6.94 -20.20
N SER A 263 -2.58 6.04 -20.35
CA SER A 263 -3.40 5.92 -21.58
C SER A 263 -4.63 6.81 -21.57
N THR A 264 -4.94 7.44 -20.45
CA THR A 264 -6.09 8.34 -20.25
C THR A 264 -5.66 9.82 -20.20
N SER A 265 -6.62 10.73 -20.33
CA SER A 265 -6.42 12.15 -20.11
C SER A 265 -7.58 12.67 -19.26
N PRO A 266 -7.35 13.06 -18.00
CA PRO A 266 -6.05 13.07 -17.29
C PRO A 266 -5.48 11.66 -17.09
N GLU A 267 -4.15 11.56 -16.92
CA GLU A 267 -3.51 10.34 -16.42
C GLU A 267 -3.94 10.06 -14.99
N GLN A 268 -3.87 8.81 -14.55
CA GLN A 268 -4.41 8.39 -13.26
C GLN A 268 -3.51 7.38 -12.55
N ILE A 269 -3.48 7.46 -11.23
CA ILE A 269 -3.04 6.37 -10.36
C ILE A 269 -4.28 5.83 -9.65
N ARG A 270 -4.46 4.50 -9.64
CA ARG A 270 -5.60 3.84 -9.02
C ARG A 270 -5.15 2.74 -8.09
N TRP A 271 -5.67 2.73 -6.88
CA TRP A 271 -5.41 1.70 -5.86
C TRP A 271 -6.55 0.71 -5.79
N TYR A 272 -6.20 -0.55 -5.59
CA TYR A 272 -7.15 -1.66 -5.56
C TYR A 272 -6.90 -2.55 -4.36
N LEU A 273 -7.99 -2.95 -3.70
CA LEU A 273 -8.04 -4.02 -2.71
C LEU A 273 -8.93 -5.13 -3.26
N ASP A 274 -8.41 -6.35 -3.37
CA ASP A 274 -9.13 -7.51 -3.94
C ASP A 274 -9.75 -7.23 -5.32
N GLY A 275 -9.05 -6.44 -6.13
CA GLY A 275 -9.49 -6.04 -7.45
C GLY A 275 -10.58 -4.97 -7.48
N GLN A 276 -11.00 -4.44 -6.31
CA GLN A 276 -11.92 -3.32 -6.21
C GLN A 276 -11.13 -2.01 -6.10
N ASN A 277 -11.35 -1.07 -7.03
CA ASN A 277 -10.76 0.27 -6.92
C ASN A 277 -11.38 1.00 -5.74
N TYR A 278 -10.53 1.47 -4.79
CA TYR A 278 -11.00 2.23 -3.64
C TYR A 278 -10.49 3.67 -3.61
N PHE A 279 -9.39 3.98 -4.36
CA PHE A 279 -8.81 5.31 -4.41
C PHE A 279 -8.29 5.63 -5.81
N THR A 280 -8.31 6.90 -6.20
CA THR A 280 -7.80 7.38 -7.49
C THR A 280 -7.25 8.80 -7.36
N VAL A 281 -6.03 9.00 -7.85
CA VAL A 281 -5.40 10.31 -8.02
C VAL A 281 -5.31 10.61 -9.51
N ASN A 282 -5.72 11.82 -9.91
CA ASN A 282 -5.64 12.29 -11.28
C ASN A 282 -4.47 13.26 -11.45
N SER A 283 -3.82 13.26 -12.60
CA SER A 283 -2.70 14.16 -12.90
C SER A 283 -3.04 15.65 -12.78
N THR A 284 -4.32 16.00 -12.82
CA THR A 284 -4.80 17.38 -12.65
C THR A 284 -4.87 17.86 -11.20
N GLN A 285 -4.58 16.99 -10.21
CA GLN A 285 -4.57 17.38 -8.79
C GLN A 285 -3.28 18.12 -8.40
N VAL A 286 -2.25 18.00 -9.22
CA VAL A 286 -1.00 18.74 -9.08
C VAL A 286 -0.63 19.41 -10.41
N ASP A 287 0.39 20.25 -10.44
CA ASP A 287 0.89 20.80 -11.70
C ASP A 287 1.61 19.75 -12.55
N ALA A 288 1.69 19.97 -13.85
CA ALA A 288 2.25 19.00 -14.80
C ALA A 288 3.73 18.65 -14.54
N THR A 289 4.52 19.58 -14.01
CA THR A 289 5.93 19.34 -13.68
C THR A 289 6.05 18.41 -12.48
N THR A 290 5.28 18.66 -11.44
CA THR A 290 5.21 17.80 -10.24
C THR A 290 4.76 16.39 -10.62
N TRP A 291 3.71 16.26 -11.44
CA TRP A 291 3.25 14.94 -11.91
C TRP A 291 4.33 14.22 -12.69
N ALA A 292 4.94 14.88 -13.67
CA ALA A 292 5.97 14.27 -14.51
C ALA A 292 7.19 13.81 -13.70
N ASN A 293 7.60 14.60 -12.71
CA ASN A 293 8.73 14.26 -11.84
C ASN A 293 8.44 13.07 -10.92
N ALA A 294 7.19 12.93 -10.46
CA ALA A 294 6.81 11.92 -9.47
C ALA A 294 6.25 10.64 -10.09
N VAL A 295 5.74 10.65 -11.35
CA VAL A 295 4.94 9.56 -11.90
C VAL A 295 5.41 9.10 -13.28
N ASP A 296 5.96 10.01 -14.12
CA ASP A 296 6.27 9.72 -15.52
C ASP A 296 7.64 9.04 -15.72
N HIS A 297 8.04 8.21 -14.80
CA HIS A 297 9.29 7.45 -14.80
C HIS A 297 9.09 6.06 -14.18
N PRO A 298 10.08 5.16 -14.26
CA PRO A 298 10.03 3.86 -13.60
C PRO A 298 10.21 3.97 -12.07
N PHE A 299 9.85 2.87 -11.39
CA PHE A 299 9.92 2.68 -9.95
C PHE A 299 10.67 1.39 -9.60
N PHE A 300 11.04 1.26 -8.33
CA PHE A 300 11.42 0.01 -7.70
C PHE A 300 10.49 -0.29 -6.52
N ILE A 301 10.27 -1.58 -6.25
CA ILE A 301 9.32 -2.06 -5.24
C ILE A 301 10.04 -2.27 -3.91
N ILE A 302 9.36 -1.95 -2.82
CA ILE A 302 9.86 -2.09 -1.45
C ILE A 302 8.82 -2.83 -0.61
N TYR A 303 9.31 -3.71 0.27
CA TYR A 303 8.58 -4.29 1.38
C TYR A 303 9.32 -3.98 2.67
N ASP A 304 8.59 -3.53 3.68
CA ASP A 304 9.11 -3.46 5.03
C ASP A 304 8.03 -3.70 6.09
N LEU A 305 8.49 -4.02 7.29
CA LEU A 305 7.67 -4.12 8.47
C LEU A 305 8.28 -3.22 9.55
N ALA A 306 7.91 -1.95 9.51
CA ALA A 306 8.41 -0.95 10.45
C ALA A 306 7.77 -1.07 11.83
N MET A 307 8.44 -0.49 12.84
CA MET A 307 7.99 -0.46 14.23
C MET A 307 8.04 0.97 14.80
N GLY A 308 6.91 1.46 15.29
CA GLY A 308 6.81 2.83 15.80
C GLY A 308 6.81 3.86 14.67
N GLY A 309 7.36 5.04 14.94
CA GLY A 309 7.41 6.12 13.96
C GLY A 309 6.20 7.05 13.96
N GLY A 310 6.23 7.99 13.02
CA GLY A 310 5.25 9.07 12.93
C GLY A 310 3.85 8.60 12.58
N PHE A 311 3.71 7.64 11.68
CA PHE A 311 2.41 7.20 11.20
C PHE A 311 1.65 6.37 12.25
N PRO A 312 2.19 5.31 12.89
CA PRO A 312 1.53 4.70 14.05
C PRO A 312 1.26 5.69 15.16
N GLY A 313 2.18 6.64 15.42
CA GLY A 313 2.02 7.70 16.41
C GLY A 313 0.83 8.61 16.16
N ALA A 314 0.54 8.96 14.90
CA ALA A 314 -0.62 9.76 14.50
C ALA A 314 -1.96 9.07 14.79
N PHE A 315 -1.96 7.72 14.86
CA PHE A 315 -3.12 6.89 15.23
C PHE A 315 -3.11 6.42 16.70
N GLY A 316 -2.36 7.12 17.54
CA GLY A 316 -2.38 6.94 18.99
C GLY A 316 -1.48 5.83 19.52
N GLY A 317 -0.58 5.29 18.72
CA GLY A 317 0.26 4.18 19.16
C GLY A 317 1.71 4.22 18.66
N GLY A 318 2.61 3.83 19.55
CA GLY A 318 3.92 3.26 19.28
C GLY A 318 3.97 1.98 20.09
N PRO A 319 5.01 1.15 19.96
CA PRO A 319 5.13 -0.07 20.75
C PRO A 319 5.01 0.21 22.25
N ASN A 320 4.29 -0.66 22.95
CA ASN A 320 4.04 -0.56 24.37
C ASN A 320 4.16 -1.95 25.04
N ALA A 321 3.95 -2.05 26.34
CA ALA A 321 4.15 -3.30 27.07
C ALA A 321 3.23 -4.46 26.62
N ALA A 322 2.14 -4.17 25.88
CA ALA A 322 1.25 -5.19 25.33
C ALA A 322 1.62 -5.57 23.89
N THR A 323 2.51 -4.82 23.22
CA THR A 323 2.91 -5.09 21.85
C THR A 323 3.59 -6.45 21.74
N ALA A 324 3.03 -7.33 20.94
CA ALA A 324 3.56 -8.67 20.76
C ALA A 324 4.83 -8.66 19.90
N SER A 325 5.84 -9.45 20.31
CA SER A 325 6.99 -9.76 19.45
C SER A 325 6.65 -10.90 18.52
N GLY A 326 7.17 -10.87 17.30
CA GLY A 326 7.05 -11.97 16.34
C GLY A 326 5.88 -11.84 15.37
N GLY A 327 5.20 -10.69 15.29
CA GLY A 327 4.25 -10.41 14.23
C GLY A 327 4.91 -10.47 12.85
N GLN A 328 4.21 -11.01 11.86
CA GLN A 328 4.73 -11.32 10.54
C GLN A 328 3.82 -10.73 9.46
N MET A 329 4.44 -10.10 8.46
CA MET A 329 3.82 -9.84 7.16
C MET A 329 4.22 -10.98 6.23
N ASN A 330 3.25 -11.70 5.69
CA ASN A 330 3.50 -12.82 4.78
C ASN A 330 3.11 -12.40 3.36
N ILE A 331 4.00 -12.59 2.40
CA ILE A 331 3.83 -12.24 1.00
C ILE A 331 3.83 -13.52 0.16
N ASP A 332 2.71 -13.78 -0.54
CA ASP A 332 2.51 -14.95 -1.39
C ASP A 332 3.18 -14.77 -2.76
N TYR A 333 2.98 -13.63 -3.39
CA TYR A 333 3.64 -13.26 -4.63
C TYR A 333 3.67 -11.74 -4.82
N VAL A 334 4.53 -11.31 -5.73
CA VAL A 334 4.50 -9.97 -6.32
C VAL A 334 4.60 -10.07 -7.84
N ALA A 335 3.86 -9.22 -8.55
CA ALA A 335 3.89 -9.18 -10.01
C ALA A 335 3.76 -7.77 -10.57
N VAL A 336 4.47 -7.52 -11.66
CA VAL A 336 4.37 -6.32 -12.47
C VAL A 336 3.78 -6.68 -13.82
N TYR A 337 2.70 -6.02 -14.16
CA TYR A 337 1.99 -6.21 -15.43
C TYR A 337 2.01 -4.93 -16.24
N ASN A 338 2.31 -5.03 -17.53
CA ASN A 338 2.28 -3.90 -18.45
C ASN A 338 1.23 -4.08 -19.54
N LYS A 339 0.57 -2.98 -19.89
CA LYS A 339 -0.30 -2.89 -21.04
C LYS A 339 0.26 -1.87 -22.01
N ALA A 340 0.55 -2.34 -23.22
CA ALA A 340 1.13 -1.51 -24.28
C ALA A 340 0.19 -0.36 -24.70
N PRO A 341 0.74 0.77 -25.18
CA PRO A 341 -0.04 1.84 -25.75
C PRO A 341 -0.94 1.35 -26.89
N THR A 342 -2.15 1.88 -26.98
CA THR A 342 -3.05 1.66 -28.12
C THR A 342 -2.80 2.72 -29.19
N SER A 343 -3.19 2.46 -30.44
CA SER A 343 -3.11 3.46 -31.52
C SER A 343 -3.84 4.77 -31.17
N ALA A 344 -4.94 4.67 -30.39
CA ALA A 344 -5.70 5.83 -29.95
C ALA A 344 -4.98 6.63 -28.84
N SER A 345 -4.28 5.97 -27.91
CA SER A 345 -3.49 6.66 -26.88
C SER A 345 -2.26 7.34 -27.48
N ILE A 346 -1.55 6.69 -28.40
CA ILE A 346 -0.41 7.27 -29.14
C ILE A 346 -0.83 8.53 -29.93
N ALA A 347 -2.02 8.53 -30.52
CA ALA A 347 -2.53 9.70 -31.26
C ALA A 347 -2.82 10.89 -30.32
N ARG A 348 -3.28 10.64 -29.10
CA ARG A 348 -3.53 11.69 -28.08
C ARG A 348 -2.25 12.32 -27.58
N ASP A 349 -1.25 11.52 -27.23
CA ASP A 349 0.06 11.99 -26.79
C ASP A 349 0.70 12.92 -27.83
N ARG A 350 0.64 12.56 -29.12
CA ARG A 350 1.16 13.41 -30.20
C ARG A 350 0.38 14.72 -30.39
N ALA A 351 -0.88 14.76 -30.02
CA ALA A 351 -1.70 15.97 -30.08
C ALA A 351 -1.40 16.91 -28.89
N GLY A 352 -1.23 16.37 -27.70
CA GLY A 352 -0.86 17.13 -26.49
C GLY A 352 0.55 17.71 -26.52
N ALA A 353 1.50 17.03 -27.15
CA ALA A 353 2.88 17.52 -27.29
C ALA A 353 3.03 18.68 -28.33
N ARG A 354 1.96 19.06 -29.04
CA ARG A 354 1.93 20.14 -30.04
C ARG A 354 1.18 21.40 -29.58
N SER A 355 0.57 21.36 -28.42
CA SER A 355 -0.12 22.48 -27.78
C SER A 355 0.75 23.16 -26.70
#